data_02c7803adda8b6a45600c993e7b58c6a
#
_entry.id   02c7803adda8b6a45600c993e7b58c6a
#
_cell.length_a   1.000
_cell.length_b   1.000
_cell.length_c   1.000
_cell.angle_alpha   90.00
_cell.angle_beta   90.00
_cell.angle_gamma   90.00
#
_symmetry.space_group_name_H-M   'P 1'
#
loop_
_entity.id
_entity.type
_entity.pdbx_description
1 polymer ?
#
loop_
_entity_poly.entity_id
_entity_poly.type
_entity_poly.pdbx_seq_one_letter_code
_entity_poly.pdbx_strand_id
1 'polypeptide(L)'
;PAGRAGNIAIDVETLTMQTTSTVPQISTDTSTTSRGGDIAVTATDAVTISRGAIETRTSFFGPGDGGSITLSTPVLTLEHFGRIGTATTGDGSAGDMSLHVGTLNVRTGGGVESATFGPFAHGSAGNINIEASKSVSLSGVSDVTSPAFPSQISSMTTSVGNAGRVSIVTPILHVQDQAVVSASSEGAGRAGTIVINAARNISTDNGNITASGPGQGGDVSLHAGEAIRLRNGSVISADSTDIGNAGQIVLDAGRNVVVEASRLSTEARRGEAGQIDLSAGDAVRLINGAVVSASNVRQGPAGQIVLNAGGK
;
A
#
# COMPACT_ATOMS: atom_id res chain seq x y z
N PRO A 1 34.56 -5.54 12.74
CA PRO A 1 33.41 -6.43 12.83
C PRO A 1 32.15 -5.61 12.66
N ALA A 2 31.38 -5.88 11.59
CA ALA A 2 30.10 -5.27 11.42
C ALA A 2 29.14 -5.86 12.46
N GLY A 3 28.76 -5.08 13.46
CA GLY A 3 27.76 -5.48 14.45
C GLY A 3 26.37 -5.41 13.86
N ARG A 4 25.50 -6.40 14.13
CA ARG A 4 24.06 -6.30 13.83
C ARG A 4 23.45 -5.18 14.67
N ALA A 5 22.47 -4.46 14.12
CA ALA A 5 21.63 -3.60 14.95
C ALA A 5 20.85 -4.44 15.98
N GLY A 6 20.62 -3.87 17.16
CA GLY A 6 19.84 -4.54 18.21
C GLY A 6 18.35 -4.58 17.87
N ASN A 7 17.65 -5.60 18.38
CA ASN A 7 16.20 -5.69 18.25
C ASN A 7 15.50 -4.92 19.37
N ILE A 8 14.29 -4.43 19.11
CA ILE A 8 13.42 -3.79 20.08
C ILE A 8 12.18 -4.67 20.28
N ALA A 9 11.83 -4.96 21.52
CA ALA A 9 10.60 -5.62 21.90
C ALA A 9 9.84 -4.75 22.90
N ILE A 10 8.58 -4.46 22.64
CA ILE A 10 7.70 -3.65 23.47
C ILE A 10 6.45 -4.48 23.77
N ASP A 11 6.15 -4.62 25.06
CA ASP A 11 4.96 -5.31 25.55
C ASP A 11 4.28 -4.43 26.58
N VAL A 12 3.13 -3.88 26.24
CA VAL A 12 2.44 -2.83 27.01
C VAL A 12 0.92 -2.98 26.91
N GLU A 13 0.20 -2.32 27.78
CA GLU A 13 -1.26 -2.17 27.63
C GLU A 13 -1.58 -1.18 26.51
N THR A 14 -1.00 0.02 26.57
CA THR A 14 -1.21 1.09 25.59
C THR A 14 0.12 1.73 25.21
N LEU A 15 0.34 1.95 23.92
CA LEU A 15 1.45 2.75 23.41
C LEU A 15 0.93 4.03 22.77
N THR A 16 1.29 5.18 23.33
CA THR A 16 0.96 6.49 22.75
C THR A 16 2.22 7.25 22.41
N MET A 17 2.36 7.62 21.14
CA MET A 17 3.44 8.48 20.64
C MET A 17 2.83 9.73 20.05
N GLN A 18 3.07 10.88 20.68
CA GLN A 18 2.54 12.18 20.23
C GLN A 18 3.48 13.31 20.58
N THR A 19 3.46 14.37 19.81
CA THR A 19 4.29 15.54 20.06
C THR A 19 3.69 16.82 19.53
N THR A 20 4.09 17.93 20.15
CA THR A 20 3.93 19.29 19.64
C THR A 20 5.26 19.92 19.24
N SER A 21 6.40 19.25 19.46
CA SER A 21 7.74 19.79 19.22
C SER A 21 8.69 18.77 18.60
N THR A 22 9.26 17.87 19.38
CA THR A 22 10.23 16.88 18.92
C THR A 22 9.53 15.56 18.59
N VAL A 23 9.75 15.05 17.37
CA VAL A 23 9.12 13.81 16.88
C VAL A 23 9.60 12.61 17.69
N PRO A 24 8.73 11.90 18.44
CA PRO A 24 9.11 10.67 19.13
C PRO A 24 9.38 9.55 18.12
N GLN A 25 10.46 8.80 18.36
CA GLN A 25 10.85 7.69 17.49
C GLN A 25 11.20 6.45 18.29
N ILE A 26 10.77 5.30 17.78
CA ILE A 26 11.26 3.99 18.15
C ILE A 26 11.94 3.45 16.90
N SER A 27 13.26 3.37 16.90
CA SER A 27 13.99 2.98 15.68
C SER A 27 15.11 2.00 15.92
N THR A 28 15.38 1.18 14.90
CA THR A 28 16.57 0.35 14.78
C THR A 28 17.27 0.72 13.49
N ASP A 29 18.24 1.63 13.62
CA ASP A 29 18.97 2.14 12.46
C ASP A 29 20.33 1.44 12.32
N THR A 30 20.74 1.17 11.08
CA THR A 30 22.09 0.70 10.78
C THR A 30 22.70 1.50 9.63
N SER A 31 23.99 1.81 9.77
CA SER A 31 24.79 2.45 8.72
C SER A 31 25.89 1.53 8.19
N THR A 32 25.79 0.23 8.46
CA THR A 32 26.82 -0.76 8.11
C THR A 32 26.29 -1.75 7.08
N THR A 33 27.17 -2.68 6.67
CA THR A 33 26.80 -3.79 5.76
C THR A 33 25.90 -4.85 6.42
N SER A 34 25.56 -4.67 7.69
CA SER A 34 24.74 -5.63 8.44
C SER A 34 23.27 -5.31 8.32
N ARG A 35 22.43 -6.33 8.45
CA ARG A 35 20.97 -6.19 8.49
C ARG A 35 20.55 -5.31 9.68
N GLY A 36 19.53 -4.47 9.47
CA GLY A 36 18.84 -3.71 10.52
C GLY A 36 18.23 -4.62 11.59
N GLY A 37 18.01 -4.08 12.80
CA GLY A 37 17.34 -4.81 13.87
C GLY A 37 15.82 -4.88 13.65
N ASP A 38 15.20 -5.91 14.22
CA ASP A 38 13.75 -6.08 14.16
C ASP A 38 13.04 -5.35 15.30
N ILE A 39 11.81 -4.87 15.05
CA ILE A 39 10.96 -4.25 16.07
C ILE A 39 9.70 -5.10 16.23
N ALA A 40 9.42 -5.51 17.46
CA ALA A 40 8.19 -6.20 17.83
C ALA A 40 7.42 -5.37 18.85
N VAL A 41 6.15 -5.06 18.57
CA VAL A 41 5.26 -4.31 19.47
C VAL A 41 4.01 -5.13 19.73
N THR A 42 3.73 -5.38 20.99
CA THR A 42 2.46 -5.95 21.44
C THR A 42 1.80 -4.99 22.40
N ALA A 43 0.58 -4.56 22.07
CA ALA A 43 -0.25 -3.77 22.97
C ALA A 43 -1.60 -4.46 23.17
N THR A 44 -2.02 -4.62 24.43
CA THR A 44 -3.27 -5.35 24.74
C THR A 44 -4.53 -4.49 24.56
N ASP A 45 -4.40 -3.17 24.47
CA ASP A 45 -5.52 -2.22 24.27
C ASP A 45 -5.36 -1.42 22.97
N ALA A 46 -4.36 -0.53 22.89
CA ALA A 46 -4.21 0.35 21.74
C ALA A 46 -2.78 0.80 21.45
N VAL A 47 -2.52 1.09 20.16
CA VAL A 47 -1.35 1.84 19.71
C VAL A 47 -1.81 3.09 18.96
N THR A 48 -1.40 4.26 19.41
CA THR A 48 -1.68 5.55 18.76
C THR A 48 -0.37 6.26 18.46
N ILE A 49 -0.15 6.59 17.19
CA ILE A 49 1.02 7.35 16.75
C ILE A 49 0.53 8.62 16.03
N SER A 50 0.80 9.77 16.66
CA SER A 50 0.49 11.09 16.14
C SER A 50 1.78 11.92 16.09
N ARG A 51 2.26 12.26 14.90
CA ARG A 51 3.55 12.93 14.69
C ARG A 51 4.73 12.17 15.31
N GLY A 52 4.73 10.85 15.17
CA GLY A 52 5.77 9.96 15.67
C GLY A 52 6.08 8.85 14.68
N ALA A 53 7.10 8.04 14.94
CA ALA A 53 7.46 6.95 14.07
C ALA A 53 7.96 5.71 14.81
N ILE A 54 7.54 4.53 14.35
CA ILE A 54 8.18 3.24 14.62
C ILE A 54 8.82 2.80 13.32
N GLU A 55 10.16 2.70 13.28
CA GLU A 55 10.83 2.47 12.00
C GLU A 55 12.14 1.69 12.11
N THR A 56 12.43 0.94 11.04
CA THR A 56 13.74 0.34 10.82
C THR A 56 14.36 0.96 9.59
N ARG A 57 15.61 1.43 9.69
CA ARG A 57 16.29 2.07 8.56
C ARG A 57 17.68 1.48 8.33
N THR A 58 18.03 1.36 7.06
CA THR A 58 19.42 1.20 6.66
C THR A 58 19.88 2.41 5.88
N SER A 59 21.05 2.96 6.24
CA SER A 59 21.54 4.19 5.65
C SER A 59 22.40 3.96 4.40
N PHE A 60 22.63 5.04 3.66
CA PHE A 60 23.22 5.16 2.32
C PHE A 60 24.53 4.38 2.03
N PHE A 61 25.27 3.95 3.03
CA PHE A 61 26.57 3.30 2.84
C PHE A 61 26.57 1.80 3.13
N GLY A 62 25.41 1.20 3.42
CA GLY A 62 25.33 -0.20 3.76
C GLY A 62 24.52 -1.02 2.75
N PRO A 63 25.08 -2.14 2.22
CA PRO A 63 24.31 -3.11 1.47
C PRO A 63 23.42 -4.00 2.35
N GLY A 64 23.29 -3.69 3.64
CA GLY A 64 22.49 -4.45 4.58
C GLY A 64 20.99 -4.25 4.37
N ASP A 65 20.23 -5.32 4.49
CA ASP A 65 18.77 -5.28 4.44
C ASP A 65 18.16 -4.57 5.66
N GLY A 66 17.00 -3.97 5.51
CA GLY A 66 16.22 -3.43 6.61
C GLY A 66 15.75 -4.50 7.60
N GLY A 67 15.50 -4.11 8.84
CA GLY A 67 14.84 -4.96 9.83
C GLY A 67 13.34 -5.07 9.56
N SER A 68 12.68 -6.07 10.11
CA SER A 68 11.23 -6.25 10.03
C SER A 68 10.50 -5.58 11.19
N ILE A 69 9.22 -5.24 10.98
CA ILE A 69 8.33 -4.75 12.03
C ILE A 69 7.14 -5.69 12.17
N THR A 70 6.92 -6.17 13.39
CA THR A 70 5.72 -6.91 13.76
C THR A 70 4.95 -6.12 14.82
N LEU A 71 3.66 -5.89 14.61
CA LEU A 71 2.81 -5.19 15.58
C LEU A 71 1.50 -5.94 15.79
N SER A 72 1.12 -6.11 17.06
CA SER A 72 -0.16 -6.73 17.45
C SER A 72 -0.89 -5.83 18.44
N THR A 73 -2.15 -5.43 18.11
CA THR A 73 -2.99 -4.61 18.99
C THR A 73 -4.46 -4.64 18.56
N PRO A 74 -5.43 -4.52 19.48
CA PRO A 74 -6.84 -4.36 19.12
C PRO A 74 -7.13 -3.11 18.29
N VAL A 75 -6.46 -1.98 18.54
CA VAL A 75 -6.67 -0.73 17.83
C VAL A 75 -5.32 -0.09 17.48
N LEU A 76 -5.11 0.15 16.19
CA LEU A 76 -3.96 0.91 15.69
C LEU A 76 -4.47 2.19 15.01
N THR A 77 -3.98 3.34 15.49
CA THR A 77 -4.27 4.65 14.89
C THR A 77 -2.97 5.35 14.51
N LEU A 78 -2.86 5.72 13.22
CA LEU A 78 -1.77 6.50 12.67
C LEU A 78 -2.33 7.80 12.11
N GLU A 79 -1.89 8.94 12.65
CA GLU A 79 -2.44 10.23 12.25
C GLU A 79 -1.40 11.35 12.30
N HIS A 80 -1.66 12.46 11.61
CA HIS A 80 -0.79 13.65 11.60
C HIS A 80 0.68 13.27 11.32
N PHE A 81 0.95 12.55 10.23
CA PHE A 81 2.27 11.97 9.89
C PHE A 81 2.77 10.87 10.84
N GLY A 82 1.93 10.36 11.72
CA GLY A 82 2.26 9.18 12.51
C GLY A 82 2.47 7.99 11.59
N ARG A 83 3.61 7.27 11.73
CA ARG A 83 3.93 6.20 10.79
C ARG A 83 4.59 4.98 11.42
N ILE A 84 4.40 3.88 10.73
CA ILE A 84 5.16 2.64 10.92
C ILE A 84 5.86 2.34 9.60
N GLY A 85 7.19 2.17 9.62
CA GLY A 85 7.91 2.05 8.36
C GLY A 85 9.21 1.28 8.40
N THR A 86 9.52 0.65 7.27
CA THR A 86 10.82 0.06 6.98
C THR A 86 11.41 0.78 5.78
N ALA A 87 12.67 1.19 5.87
CA ALA A 87 13.28 1.94 4.77
C ALA A 87 14.74 1.56 4.54
N THR A 88 15.16 1.61 3.28
CA THR A 88 16.57 1.56 2.90
C THR A 88 16.90 2.68 1.92
N THR A 89 18.11 3.20 2.03
CA THR A 89 18.68 4.14 1.05
C THR A 89 19.92 3.58 0.37
N GLY A 90 20.25 2.30 0.61
CA GLY A 90 21.37 1.57 0.05
C GLY A 90 20.96 0.44 -0.89
N ASP A 91 21.89 -0.48 -1.13
CA ASP A 91 21.70 -1.64 -2.01
C ASP A 91 20.89 -2.77 -1.36
N GLY A 92 20.72 -2.78 -0.04
CA GLY A 92 19.86 -3.74 0.65
C GLY A 92 18.39 -3.47 0.44
N SER A 93 17.56 -4.49 0.63
CA SER A 93 16.11 -4.37 0.56
C SER A 93 15.52 -3.80 1.86
N ALA A 94 14.41 -3.07 1.77
CA ALA A 94 13.65 -2.70 2.95
C ALA A 94 13.04 -3.95 3.61
N GLY A 95 12.79 -3.89 4.93
CA GLY A 95 12.24 -5.03 5.65
C GLY A 95 10.73 -5.20 5.47
N ASP A 96 10.24 -6.38 5.81
CA ASP A 96 8.83 -6.68 5.77
C ASP A 96 8.09 -6.17 7.01
N MET A 97 6.79 -5.90 6.86
CA MET A 97 5.90 -5.54 7.97
C MET A 97 4.73 -6.49 8.10
N SER A 98 4.40 -6.84 9.35
CA SER A 98 3.25 -7.68 9.69
C SER A 98 2.44 -7.02 10.81
N LEU A 99 1.22 -6.61 10.50
CA LEU A 99 0.32 -5.95 11.42
C LEU A 99 -0.90 -6.85 11.70
N HIS A 100 -1.07 -7.26 12.95
CA HIS A 100 -2.22 -8.04 13.43
C HIS A 100 -3.08 -7.15 14.32
N VAL A 101 -4.21 -6.68 13.80
CA VAL A 101 -5.01 -5.64 14.47
C VAL A 101 -6.50 -6.00 14.54
N GLY A 102 -7.21 -5.42 15.49
CA GLY A 102 -8.67 -5.40 15.44
C GLY A 102 -9.15 -4.37 14.43
N THR A 103 -8.75 -3.13 14.60
CA THR A 103 -9.06 -1.99 13.74
C THR A 103 -7.79 -1.24 13.40
N LEU A 104 -7.60 -0.92 12.12
CA LEU A 104 -6.56 0.00 11.63
C LEU A 104 -7.19 1.29 11.14
N ASN A 105 -6.79 2.42 11.73
CA ASN A 105 -7.16 3.76 11.29
C ASN A 105 -5.91 4.52 10.84
N VAL A 106 -5.86 4.92 9.56
CA VAL A 106 -4.80 5.74 9.00
C VAL A 106 -5.42 7.03 8.48
N ARG A 107 -5.08 8.17 9.08
CA ARG A 107 -5.72 9.45 8.75
C ARG A 107 -4.78 10.64 8.83
N THR A 108 -5.18 11.76 8.19
CA THR A 108 -4.42 13.02 8.25
C THR A 108 -2.93 12.88 7.92
N GLY A 109 -2.61 12.15 6.82
CA GLY A 109 -1.24 11.91 6.39
C GLY A 109 -0.48 10.85 7.20
N GLY A 110 -1.18 10.00 7.95
CA GLY A 110 -0.57 8.84 8.60
C GLY A 110 -0.15 7.78 7.60
N GLY A 111 0.78 6.88 7.97
CA GLY A 111 1.30 5.91 7.02
C GLY A 111 1.80 4.58 7.59
N VAL A 112 1.60 3.52 6.78
CA VAL A 112 2.29 2.23 6.89
C VAL A 112 3.12 2.09 5.61
N GLU A 113 4.46 2.12 5.73
CA GLU A 113 5.32 2.32 4.57
C GLU A 113 6.51 1.38 4.57
N SER A 114 6.72 0.64 3.47
CA SER A 114 8.00 0.00 3.19
C SER A 114 8.60 0.62 1.94
N ALA A 115 9.82 1.18 2.04
CA ALA A 115 10.33 1.97 0.94
C ALA A 115 11.83 1.80 0.71
N THR A 116 12.21 1.85 -0.57
CA THR A 116 13.60 1.97 -1.00
C THR A 116 13.78 3.30 -1.70
N PHE A 117 14.68 4.13 -1.17
CA PHE A 117 14.93 5.48 -1.68
C PHE A 117 16.36 5.64 -2.19
N GLY A 118 16.51 6.44 -3.24
CA GLY A 118 17.80 6.90 -3.72
C GLY A 118 18.13 6.45 -5.13
N PRO A 119 18.87 7.27 -5.88
CA PRO A 119 19.14 7.02 -7.30
C PRO A 119 20.08 5.85 -7.55
N PHE A 120 20.78 5.39 -6.53
CA PHE A 120 21.75 4.28 -6.60
C PHE A 120 21.32 3.06 -5.78
N ALA A 121 20.14 3.08 -5.17
CA ALA A 121 19.63 1.95 -4.42
C ALA A 121 19.19 0.82 -5.39
N HIS A 122 19.66 -0.40 -5.16
CA HIS A 122 19.28 -1.57 -5.97
C HIS A 122 18.32 -2.49 -5.24
N GLY A 123 18.13 -2.30 -3.93
CA GLY A 123 17.24 -3.08 -3.10
C GLY A 123 15.77 -2.87 -3.44
N SER A 124 14.97 -3.87 -3.13
CA SER A 124 13.52 -3.81 -3.27
C SER A 124 12.83 -3.30 -2.02
N ALA A 125 11.64 -2.74 -2.16
CA ALA A 125 10.78 -2.51 -1.00
C ALA A 125 10.33 -3.84 -0.39
N GLY A 126 10.05 -3.86 0.91
CA GLY A 126 9.55 -5.03 1.61
C GLY A 126 8.04 -5.20 1.46
N ASN A 127 7.54 -6.34 1.92
CA ASN A 127 6.13 -6.66 1.89
C ASN A 127 5.40 -6.07 3.11
N ILE A 128 4.14 -5.70 2.91
CA ILE A 128 3.24 -5.23 3.97
C ILE A 128 2.09 -6.22 4.09
N ASN A 129 1.97 -6.85 5.25
CA ASN A 129 0.92 -7.80 5.57
C ASN A 129 0.05 -7.23 6.69
N ILE A 130 -1.25 -7.05 6.43
CA ILE A 130 -2.20 -6.51 7.40
C ILE A 130 -3.36 -7.49 7.56
N GLU A 131 -3.52 -7.99 8.77
CA GLU A 131 -4.67 -8.79 9.19
C GLU A 131 -5.48 -8.01 10.22
N ALA A 132 -6.66 -7.54 9.79
CA ALA A 132 -7.56 -6.79 10.66
C ALA A 132 -8.84 -7.58 10.92
N SER A 133 -9.16 -7.86 12.17
CA SER A 133 -10.35 -8.67 12.52
C SER A 133 -11.67 -7.90 12.45
N LYS A 134 -11.64 -6.56 12.36
CA LYS A 134 -12.84 -5.70 12.29
C LYS A 134 -12.86 -4.83 11.04
N SER A 135 -11.87 -3.96 10.86
CA SER A 135 -11.84 -3.03 9.72
C SER A 135 -10.46 -2.41 9.49
N VAL A 136 -10.25 -1.99 8.23
CA VAL A 136 -9.16 -1.10 7.82
C VAL A 136 -9.78 0.16 7.20
N SER A 137 -9.40 1.33 7.70
CA SER A 137 -9.86 2.63 7.21
C SER A 137 -8.69 3.56 6.96
N LEU A 138 -8.61 4.07 5.72
CA LEU A 138 -7.68 5.12 5.32
C LEU A 138 -8.47 6.35 4.92
N SER A 139 -8.12 7.53 5.44
CA SER A 139 -8.83 8.76 5.09
C SER A 139 -7.95 10.00 5.14
N GLY A 140 -8.18 10.87 4.17
CA GLY A 140 -7.69 12.23 4.15
C GLY A 140 -6.22 12.38 3.81
N VAL A 141 -5.82 13.62 3.79
CA VAL A 141 -4.46 14.09 3.58
C VAL A 141 -3.96 14.82 4.83
N SER A 142 -2.67 15.06 4.90
CA SER A 142 -2.08 15.81 6.01
C SER A 142 -2.63 17.23 6.13
N ASP A 143 -2.55 17.78 7.33
CA ASP A 143 -2.96 19.14 7.67
C ASP A 143 -1.93 20.21 7.28
N VAL A 144 -0.78 19.83 6.74
CA VAL A 144 0.19 20.79 6.18
C VAL A 144 -0.17 21.18 4.76
N THR A 145 0.05 22.42 4.42
CA THR A 145 -0.59 23.08 3.30
C THR A 145 0.07 22.87 1.93
N SER A 146 1.31 22.36 1.82
CA SER A 146 1.92 22.15 0.49
C SER A 146 3.28 21.44 0.55
N PRO A 147 3.46 20.32 -0.14
CA PRO A 147 2.39 19.46 -0.66
C PRO A 147 1.66 18.74 0.47
N ALA A 148 0.38 18.47 0.30
CA ALA A 148 -0.37 17.60 1.20
C ALA A 148 0.02 16.14 0.97
N PHE A 149 0.25 15.39 2.03
CA PHE A 149 0.58 13.96 1.96
C PHE A 149 -0.66 13.12 2.25
N PRO A 150 -0.99 12.14 1.39
CA PRO A 150 -2.11 11.27 1.63
C PRO A 150 -1.88 10.35 2.83
N SER A 151 -2.95 9.95 3.49
CA SER A 151 -2.93 8.80 4.37
C SER A 151 -2.69 7.55 3.54
N GLN A 152 -1.72 6.69 3.93
CA GLN A 152 -1.30 5.62 3.01
C GLN A 152 -0.88 4.30 3.65
N ILE A 153 -1.07 3.23 2.87
CA ILE A 153 -0.39 1.95 3.02
C ILE A 153 0.41 1.75 1.74
N SER A 154 1.75 1.80 1.83
CA SER A 154 2.58 1.87 0.63
C SER A 154 3.83 1.00 0.72
N SER A 155 4.01 0.11 -0.27
CA SER A 155 5.29 -0.50 -0.56
C SER A 155 5.81 0.08 -1.86
N MET A 156 6.88 0.90 -1.80
CA MET A 156 7.34 1.66 -2.95
C MET A 156 8.84 1.65 -3.13
N THR A 157 9.28 1.84 -4.37
CA THR A 157 10.68 2.10 -4.69
C THR A 157 10.80 3.31 -5.60
N THR A 158 11.81 4.14 -5.36
CA THR A 158 12.18 5.26 -6.25
C THR A 158 13.39 4.90 -7.13
N SER A 159 13.85 3.66 -7.10
CA SER A 159 15.08 3.20 -7.71
C SER A 159 14.86 2.06 -8.72
N VAL A 160 15.90 1.31 -9.03
CA VAL A 160 15.84 0.15 -9.96
C VAL A 160 15.29 -1.13 -9.31
N GLY A 161 15.20 -1.19 -7.99
CA GLY A 161 14.58 -2.31 -7.28
C GLY A 161 13.07 -2.37 -7.49
N ASN A 162 12.48 -3.49 -7.11
CA ASN A 162 11.05 -3.69 -7.26
C ASN A 162 10.27 -3.20 -6.03
N ALA A 163 9.04 -2.76 -6.22
CA ALA A 163 8.10 -2.60 -5.10
C ALA A 163 7.71 -3.98 -4.54
N GLY A 164 7.32 -4.02 -3.27
CA GLY A 164 6.90 -5.23 -2.60
C GLY A 164 5.40 -5.48 -2.75
N ARG A 165 4.90 -6.49 -2.03
CA ARG A 165 3.49 -6.84 -1.98
C ARG A 165 2.79 -6.12 -0.84
N VAL A 166 1.59 -5.61 -1.10
CA VAL A 166 0.64 -5.15 -0.07
C VAL A 166 -0.50 -6.15 0.02
N SER A 167 -0.65 -6.80 1.18
CA SER A 167 -1.70 -7.79 1.45
C SER A 167 -2.56 -7.30 2.61
N ILE A 168 -3.88 -7.21 2.41
CA ILE A 168 -4.83 -6.78 3.43
C ILE A 168 -5.94 -7.82 3.54
N VAL A 169 -6.12 -8.38 4.73
CA VAL A 169 -7.23 -9.27 5.06
C VAL A 169 -8.08 -8.58 6.13
N THR A 170 -9.35 -8.34 5.85
CA THR A 170 -10.24 -7.60 6.75
C THR A 170 -11.71 -7.90 6.47
N PRO A 171 -12.65 -7.74 7.42
CA PRO A 171 -14.07 -7.73 7.08
C PRO A 171 -14.48 -6.55 6.19
N ILE A 172 -13.92 -5.37 6.42
CA ILE A 172 -14.30 -4.14 5.72
C ILE A 172 -13.05 -3.30 5.45
N LEU A 173 -12.92 -2.83 4.20
CA LEU A 173 -11.93 -1.81 3.81
C LEU A 173 -12.63 -0.53 3.35
N HIS A 174 -12.18 0.61 3.88
CA HIS A 174 -12.51 1.94 3.39
C HIS A 174 -11.24 2.70 3.00
N VAL A 175 -11.21 3.26 1.77
CA VAL A 175 -10.15 4.16 1.30
C VAL A 175 -10.82 5.42 0.77
N GLN A 176 -10.67 6.55 1.45
CA GLN A 176 -11.44 7.75 1.12
C GLN A 176 -10.61 9.04 1.21
N ASP A 177 -11.14 10.12 0.66
CA ASP A 177 -10.59 11.46 0.79
C ASP A 177 -9.11 11.55 0.38
N GLN A 178 -8.79 11.06 -0.81
CA GLN A 178 -7.44 11.03 -1.41
C GLN A 178 -6.45 10.07 -0.73
N ALA A 179 -6.88 9.23 0.20
CA ALA A 179 -6.02 8.20 0.77
C ALA A 179 -5.58 7.17 -0.27
N VAL A 180 -4.44 6.51 -0.03
CA VAL A 180 -3.77 5.67 -1.02
C VAL A 180 -3.37 4.31 -0.45
N VAL A 181 -3.65 3.25 -1.22
CA VAL A 181 -2.99 1.94 -1.08
C VAL A 181 -2.10 1.74 -2.30
N SER A 182 -0.79 1.59 -2.10
CA SER A 182 0.18 1.56 -3.21
C SER A 182 1.17 0.41 -3.12
N ALA A 183 1.48 -0.17 -4.27
CA ALA A 183 2.62 -1.06 -4.48
C ALA A 183 3.36 -0.61 -5.76
N SER A 184 3.76 0.66 -5.81
CA SER A 184 4.23 1.32 -7.04
C SER A 184 5.75 1.46 -7.09
N SER A 185 6.30 1.44 -8.30
CA SER A 185 7.68 1.83 -8.58
C SER A 185 7.70 3.21 -9.24
N GLU A 186 8.53 4.12 -8.74
CA GLU A 186 8.81 5.39 -9.41
C GLU A 186 10.09 5.32 -10.28
N GLY A 187 10.89 4.26 -10.09
CA GLY A 187 12.09 3.98 -10.87
C GLY A 187 11.88 2.92 -11.94
N ALA A 188 12.97 2.40 -12.49
CA ALA A 188 12.94 1.40 -13.56
C ALA A 188 12.51 -0.02 -13.09
N GLY A 189 12.37 -0.24 -11.78
CA GLY A 189 11.90 -1.50 -11.22
C GLY A 189 10.44 -1.80 -11.55
N ARG A 190 10.02 -3.01 -11.21
CA ARG A 190 8.62 -3.42 -11.37
C ARG A 190 7.78 -2.89 -10.23
N ALA A 191 6.55 -2.51 -10.52
CA ALA A 191 5.55 -2.35 -9.48
C ALA A 191 5.27 -3.70 -8.78
N GLY A 192 4.78 -3.64 -7.56
CA GLY A 192 4.45 -4.80 -6.76
C GLY A 192 3.02 -5.30 -6.98
N THR A 193 2.53 -6.08 -6.04
CA THR A 193 1.19 -6.64 -6.10
C THR A 193 0.36 -6.17 -4.92
N ILE A 194 -0.89 -5.79 -5.18
CA ILE A 194 -1.88 -5.49 -4.13
C ILE A 194 -2.92 -6.60 -4.10
N VAL A 195 -3.10 -7.23 -2.94
CA VAL A 195 -4.15 -8.23 -2.72
C VAL A 195 -4.95 -7.84 -1.50
N ILE A 196 -6.25 -7.62 -1.71
CA ILE A 196 -7.18 -7.25 -0.66
C ILE A 196 -8.31 -8.26 -0.61
N ASN A 197 -8.44 -8.93 0.53
CA ASN A 197 -9.51 -9.88 0.80
C ASN A 197 -10.40 -9.32 1.90
N ALA A 198 -11.60 -8.87 1.55
CA ALA A 198 -12.59 -8.41 2.51
C ALA A 198 -13.71 -9.43 2.67
N ALA A 199 -13.99 -9.84 3.90
CA ALA A 199 -15.09 -10.79 4.15
C ALA A 199 -16.46 -10.19 3.77
N ARG A 200 -16.61 -8.86 3.76
CA ARG A 200 -17.84 -8.17 3.39
C ARG A 200 -17.64 -7.16 2.28
N ASN A 201 -17.10 -5.98 2.58
CA ASN A 201 -17.12 -4.86 1.65
C ASN A 201 -15.75 -4.20 1.46
N ILE A 202 -15.49 -3.80 0.21
CA ILE A 202 -14.43 -2.87 -0.15
C ILE A 202 -15.10 -1.63 -0.70
N SER A 203 -14.78 -0.46 -0.15
CA SER A 203 -15.26 0.81 -0.68
C SER A 203 -14.14 1.82 -0.82
N THR A 204 -14.11 2.49 -1.97
CA THR A 204 -13.28 3.66 -2.19
C THR A 204 -14.17 4.85 -2.51
N ASP A 205 -13.87 6.01 -1.92
CA ASP A 205 -14.58 7.27 -2.15
C ASP A 205 -13.55 8.39 -2.32
N ASN A 206 -13.25 8.79 -3.56
CA ASN A 206 -12.10 9.64 -3.88
C ASN A 206 -10.78 9.08 -3.31
N GLY A 207 -10.61 7.76 -3.33
CA GLY A 207 -9.43 7.04 -2.85
C GLY A 207 -8.72 6.28 -3.96
N ASN A 208 -7.43 5.97 -3.79
CA ASN A 208 -6.63 5.37 -4.84
C ASN A 208 -6.04 4.02 -4.40
N ILE A 209 -6.04 3.05 -5.32
CA ILE A 209 -5.35 1.77 -5.17
C ILE A 209 -4.48 1.57 -6.40
N THR A 210 -3.14 1.63 -6.25
CA THR A 210 -2.24 1.72 -7.40
C THR A 210 -1.06 0.76 -7.31
N ALA A 211 -0.83 0.02 -8.38
CA ALA A 211 0.35 -0.83 -8.58
C ALA A 211 1.00 -0.46 -9.93
N SER A 212 1.46 0.77 -10.06
CA SER A 212 1.91 1.34 -11.34
C SER A 212 3.37 1.75 -11.30
N GLY A 213 4.00 1.84 -12.46
CA GLY A 213 5.39 2.31 -12.55
C GLY A 213 5.89 2.49 -13.97
N PRO A 214 7.09 3.14 -14.15
CA PRO A 214 7.71 3.32 -15.46
C PRO A 214 8.17 2.00 -16.10
N GLY A 215 8.54 1.01 -15.29
CA GLY A 215 8.83 -0.34 -15.72
C GLY A 215 7.55 -1.15 -15.94
N GLN A 216 7.52 -2.37 -15.47
CA GLN A 216 6.32 -3.19 -15.53
C GLN A 216 5.31 -2.78 -14.47
N GLY A 217 4.03 -2.62 -14.85
CA GLY A 217 2.91 -2.49 -13.92
C GLY A 217 2.75 -3.73 -13.04
N GLY A 218 2.17 -3.56 -11.87
CA GLY A 218 1.89 -4.65 -10.93
C GLY A 218 0.42 -5.06 -10.98
N ASP A 219 0.07 -6.09 -10.21
CA ASP A 219 -1.29 -6.61 -10.20
C ASP A 219 -2.09 -6.06 -9.01
N VAL A 220 -3.38 -5.80 -9.23
CA VAL A 220 -4.34 -5.42 -8.20
C VAL A 220 -5.48 -6.42 -8.17
N SER A 221 -5.65 -7.11 -7.04
CA SER A 221 -6.70 -8.09 -6.84
C SER A 221 -7.53 -7.75 -5.61
N LEU A 222 -8.80 -7.44 -5.81
CA LEU A 222 -9.76 -7.10 -4.76
C LEU A 222 -10.87 -8.14 -4.72
N HIS A 223 -11.00 -8.83 -3.58
CA HIS A 223 -12.06 -9.79 -3.35
C HIS A 223 -12.93 -9.35 -2.17
N ALA A 224 -14.24 -9.31 -2.38
CA ALA A 224 -15.20 -8.96 -1.34
C ALA A 224 -16.35 -9.99 -1.27
N GLY A 225 -16.68 -10.47 -0.08
CA GLY A 225 -17.79 -11.41 0.10
C GLY A 225 -19.16 -10.82 -0.27
N GLU A 226 -19.32 -9.50 -0.18
CA GLU A 226 -20.55 -8.82 -0.55
C GLU A 226 -20.36 -7.86 -1.73
N ALA A 227 -19.68 -6.73 -1.54
CA ALA A 227 -19.64 -5.71 -2.60
C ALA A 227 -18.30 -4.95 -2.65
N ILE A 228 -17.94 -4.57 -3.89
CA ILE A 228 -16.88 -3.61 -4.19
C ILE A 228 -17.53 -2.36 -4.76
N ARG A 229 -17.26 -1.18 -4.17
CA ARG A 229 -17.81 0.11 -4.59
C ARG A 229 -16.71 1.14 -4.74
N LEU A 230 -16.60 1.70 -5.94
CA LEU A 230 -15.71 2.80 -6.26
C LEU A 230 -16.55 4.03 -6.60
N ARG A 231 -16.27 5.18 -5.96
CA ARG A 231 -17.05 6.41 -6.11
C ARG A 231 -16.17 7.66 -6.15
N ASN A 232 -16.77 8.74 -6.69
CA ASN A 232 -16.28 10.12 -6.54
C ASN A 232 -14.83 10.33 -6.97
N GLY A 233 -14.43 9.83 -8.13
CA GLY A 233 -13.09 10.00 -8.65
C GLY A 233 -12.07 9.00 -8.15
N SER A 234 -12.50 7.90 -7.53
CA SER A 234 -11.58 6.82 -7.13
C SER A 234 -10.85 6.23 -8.33
N VAL A 235 -9.58 5.88 -8.13
CA VAL A 235 -8.74 5.28 -9.17
C VAL A 235 -8.17 3.95 -8.70
N ILE A 236 -8.33 2.91 -9.54
CA ILE A 236 -7.55 1.68 -9.42
C ILE A 236 -6.70 1.56 -10.68
N SER A 237 -5.38 1.48 -10.50
CA SER A 237 -4.43 1.48 -11.61
C SER A 237 -3.37 0.42 -11.46
N ALA A 238 -3.07 -0.27 -12.57
CA ALA A 238 -1.99 -1.22 -12.74
C ALA A 238 -1.18 -0.87 -14.00
N ASP A 239 -0.93 0.41 -14.21
CA ASP A 239 -0.38 0.96 -15.45
C ASP A 239 1.13 0.79 -15.55
N SER A 240 1.64 0.64 -16.79
CA SER A 240 3.03 0.91 -17.12
C SER A 240 3.16 2.28 -17.79
N THR A 241 3.87 3.20 -17.13
CA THR A 241 3.92 4.59 -17.56
C THR A 241 5.03 4.87 -18.59
N ASP A 242 5.93 3.91 -18.89
CA ASP A 242 6.97 4.08 -19.92
C ASP A 242 7.18 2.83 -20.79
N ILE A 243 8.04 1.86 -20.41
CA ILE A 243 8.56 0.84 -21.33
C ILE A 243 8.08 -0.60 -21.07
N GLY A 244 7.37 -0.84 -19.97
CA GLY A 244 6.93 -2.17 -19.58
C GLY A 244 5.50 -2.49 -19.98
N ASN A 245 5.09 -3.72 -19.71
CA ASN A 245 3.70 -4.12 -19.82
C ASN A 245 2.93 -3.63 -18.61
N ALA A 246 1.66 -3.29 -18.79
CA ALA A 246 0.75 -3.06 -17.67
C ALA A 246 0.43 -4.37 -16.95
N GLY A 247 -0.03 -4.27 -15.70
CA GLY A 247 -0.46 -5.42 -14.92
C GLY A 247 -1.94 -5.74 -15.08
N GLN A 248 -2.47 -6.54 -14.16
CA GLN A 248 -3.88 -6.94 -14.14
C GLN A 248 -4.65 -6.24 -13.03
N ILE A 249 -5.95 -6.01 -13.27
CA ILE A 249 -6.93 -5.64 -12.25
C ILE A 249 -8.01 -6.71 -12.20
N VAL A 250 -8.22 -7.30 -11.02
CA VAL A 250 -9.31 -8.24 -10.75
C VAL A 250 -10.17 -7.68 -9.62
N LEU A 251 -11.45 -7.45 -9.89
CA LEU A 251 -12.46 -7.13 -8.89
C LEU A 251 -13.47 -8.26 -8.84
N ASP A 252 -13.54 -8.96 -7.73
CA ASP A 252 -14.45 -10.09 -7.53
C ASP A 252 -15.30 -9.86 -6.28
N ALA A 253 -16.63 -9.80 -6.46
CA ALA A 253 -17.57 -9.56 -5.38
C ALA A 253 -18.68 -10.63 -5.35
N GLY A 254 -18.97 -11.12 -4.16
CA GLY A 254 -20.05 -12.12 -3.99
C GLY A 254 -21.43 -11.60 -4.42
N ARG A 255 -21.63 -10.28 -4.47
CA ARG A 255 -22.90 -9.66 -4.91
C ARG A 255 -22.70 -8.60 -5.98
N ASN A 256 -22.13 -7.44 -5.67
CA ASN A 256 -22.11 -6.31 -6.60
C ASN A 256 -20.71 -5.68 -6.75
N VAL A 257 -20.34 -5.38 -8.00
CA VAL A 257 -19.26 -4.45 -8.33
C VAL A 257 -19.90 -3.17 -8.89
N VAL A 258 -19.66 -2.03 -8.24
CA VAL A 258 -20.19 -0.72 -8.67
C VAL A 258 -19.00 0.23 -8.87
N VAL A 259 -18.87 0.74 -10.09
CA VAL A 259 -17.90 1.78 -10.45
C VAL A 259 -18.71 3.02 -10.83
N GLU A 260 -18.64 4.05 -10.01
CA GLU A 260 -19.39 5.29 -10.17
C GLU A 260 -18.44 6.48 -10.22
N ALA A 261 -18.47 7.26 -11.30
CA ALA A 261 -17.62 8.43 -11.49
C ALA A 261 -16.13 8.15 -11.15
N SER A 262 -15.64 6.96 -11.50
CA SER A 262 -14.34 6.43 -11.08
C SER A 262 -13.63 5.73 -12.23
N ARG A 263 -12.31 5.46 -12.08
CA ARG A 263 -11.49 4.90 -13.15
C ARG A 263 -10.83 3.58 -12.74
N LEU A 264 -10.84 2.61 -13.64
CA LEU A 264 -10.00 1.42 -13.66
C LEU A 264 -9.07 1.49 -14.87
N SER A 265 -7.77 1.28 -14.67
CA SER A 265 -6.78 1.45 -15.73
C SER A 265 -5.69 0.39 -15.68
N THR A 266 -5.46 -0.28 -16.82
CA THR A 266 -4.29 -1.14 -17.07
C THR A 266 -3.64 -0.68 -18.37
N GLU A 267 -3.25 0.58 -18.42
CA GLU A 267 -2.69 1.21 -19.61
C GLU A 267 -1.18 0.98 -19.71
N ALA A 268 -0.69 0.71 -20.91
CA ALA A 268 0.73 0.68 -21.20
C ALA A 268 1.09 1.76 -22.20
N ARG A 269 2.26 2.39 -22.02
CA ARG A 269 2.73 3.40 -22.95
C ARG A 269 3.45 2.79 -24.14
N ARG A 270 4.31 1.79 -23.92
CA ARG A 270 5.14 1.14 -24.95
C ARG A 270 5.17 -0.39 -24.85
N GLY A 271 4.45 -0.97 -23.95
CA GLY A 271 4.33 -2.42 -23.76
C GLY A 271 2.94 -2.91 -24.13
N GLU A 272 2.57 -4.06 -23.63
CA GLU A 272 1.22 -4.60 -23.73
C GLU A 272 0.35 -4.00 -22.63
N ALA A 273 -0.86 -3.55 -22.98
CA ALA A 273 -1.86 -3.21 -21.98
C ALA A 273 -2.30 -4.47 -21.23
N GLY A 274 -2.76 -4.29 -19.99
CA GLY A 274 -3.11 -5.39 -19.13
C GLY A 274 -4.55 -5.85 -19.27
N GLN A 275 -4.99 -6.71 -18.36
CA GLN A 275 -6.35 -7.24 -18.31
C GLN A 275 -7.11 -6.63 -17.14
N ILE A 276 -8.42 -6.39 -17.35
CA ILE A 276 -9.35 -5.97 -16.29
C ILE A 276 -10.51 -6.97 -16.25
N ASP A 277 -10.64 -7.64 -15.12
CA ASP A 277 -11.72 -8.60 -14.86
C ASP A 277 -12.62 -8.08 -13.74
N LEU A 278 -13.90 -7.87 -14.05
CA LEU A 278 -14.92 -7.50 -13.08
C LEU A 278 -15.92 -8.66 -12.96
N SER A 279 -15.96 -9.31 -11.81
CA SER A 279 -16.88 -10.41 -11.52
C SER A 279 -17.78 -10.07 -10.33
N ALA A 280 -19.05 -10.39 -10.46
CA ALA A 280 -20.04 -10.17 -9.41
C ALA A 280 -21.13 -11.26 -9.40
N GLY A 281 -21.54 -11.68 -8.20
CA GLY A 281 -22.64 -12.66 -8.06
C GLY A 281 -23.97 -12.14 -8.55
N ASP A 282 -24.27 -10.85 -8.37
CA ASP A 282 -25.55 -10.23 -8.77
C ASP A 282 -25.37 -9.29 -9.97
N ALA A 283 -24.55 -8.22 -9.83
CA ALA A 283 -24.44 -7.21 -10.88
C ALA A 283 -23.10 -6.48 -10.91
N VAL A 284 -22.60 -6.19 -12.14
CA VAL A 284 -21.58 -5.20 -12.41
C VAL A 284 -22.25 -3.93 -12.96
N ARG A 285 -21.99 -2.76 -12.34
CA ARG A 285 -22.57 -1.48 -12.74
C ARG A 285 -21.48 -0.45 -12.98
N LEU A 286 -21.47 0.13 -14.17
CA LEU A 286 -20.61 1.24 -14.57
C LEU A 286 -21.52 2.45 -14.80
N ILE A 287 -21.46 3.46 -13.94
CA ILE A 287 -22.43 4.57 -13.93
C ILE A 287 -21.72 5.92 -13.74
N ASN A 288 -22.41 6.98 -14.11
CA ASN A 288 -22.00 8.37 -13.87
C ASN A 288 -20.59 8.70 -14.39
N GLY A 289 -20.25 8.27 -15.60
CA GLY A 289 -18.95 8.54 -16.20
C GLY A 289 -17.83 7.60 -15.71
N ALA A 290 -18.17 6.41 -15.24
CA ALA A 290 -17.18 5.38 -14.95
C ALA A 290 -16.35 5.05 -16.19
N VAL A 291 -15.02 4.90 -16.00
CA VAL A 291 -14.09 4.55 -17.07
C VAL A 291 -13.37 3.26 -16.73
N VAL A 292 -13.42 2.30 -17.64
CA VAL A 292 -12.63 1.05 -17.57
C VAL A 292 -11.76 1.00 -18.83
N SER A 293 -10.44 1.04 -18.67
CA SER A 293 -9.49 1.19 -19.79
C SER A 293 -8.35 0.19 -19.70
N ALA A 294 -8.18 -0.59 -20.77
CA ALA A 294 -7.05 -1.49 -20.97
C ALA A 294 -6.39 -1.14 -22.31
N SER A 295 -5.83 0.07 -22.38
CA SER A 295 -5.39 0.70 -23.63
C SER A 295 -3.88 0.74 -23.75
N ASN A 296 -3.36 0.59 -24.98
CA ASN A 296 -2.00 0.99 -25.30
C ASN A 296 -1.99 2.43 -25.86
N VAL A 297 -1.12 3.28 -25.31
CA VAL A 297 -1.11 4.71 -25.67
C VAL A 297 -0.21 5.02 -26.86
N ARG A 298 0.80 4.18 -27.14
CA ARG A 298 1.77 4.43 -28.23
C ARG A 298 2.08 3.22 -29.09
N GLN A 299 2.59 2.13 -28.52
CA GLN A 299 3.05 0.96 -29.26
C GLN A 299 2.83 -0.30 -28.43
N GLY A 300 2.05 -1.22 -28.99
CA GLY A 300 1.76 -2.52 -28.39
C GLY A 300 0.29 -2.88 -28.50
N PRO A 301 -0.07 -4.12 -28.19
CA PRO A 301 -1.44 -4.56 -28.19
C PRO A 301 -2.24 -3.91 -27.05
N ALA A 302 -3.52 -3.66 -27.32
CA ALA A 302 -4.48 -3.34 -26.26
C ALA A 302 -4.72 -4.57 -25.38
N GLY A 303 -5.17 -4.34 -24.16
CA GLY A 303 -5.53 -5.40 -23.24
C GLY A 303 -6.95 -5.91 -23.41
N GLN A 304 -7.38 -6.69 -22.44
CA GLN A 304 -8.72 -7.29 -22.41
C GLN A 304 -9.52 -6.74 -21.23
N ILE A 305 -10.82 -6.54 -21.45
CA ILE A 305 -11.78 -6.21 -20.39
C ILE A 305 -12.84 -7.30 -20.39
N VAL A 306 -13.02 -7.95 -19.25
CA VAL A 306 -14.03 -9.00 -19.04
C VAL A 306 -15.00 -8.57 -17.94
N LEU A 307 -16.30 -8.62 -18.22
CA LEU A 307 -17.35 -8.31 -17.26
C LEU A 307 -18.24 -9.54 -17.10
N ASN A 308 -18.29 -10.10 -15.91
CA ASN A 308 -19.10 -11.26 -15.58
C ASN A 308 -20.08 -10.90 -14.45
N ALA A 309 -21.36 -11.09 -14.68
CA ALA A 309 -22.38 -10.99 -13.64
C ALA A 309 -23.23 -12.27 -13.68
N GLY A 310 -23.29 -12.98 -12.57
CA GLY A 310 -24.18 -14.12 -12.42
C GLY A 310 -25.58 -13.61 -12.09
N GLY A 311 -26.35 -13.18 -13.08
CA GLY A 311 -27.78 -12.94 -12.90
C GLY A 311 -28.49 -14.27 -12.64
N LYS A 312 -29.14 -14.40 -11.47
CA LYS A 312 -30.17 -15.42 -11.24
C LYS A 312 -31.49 -15.01 -11.85
#